data_bb8f5d189aaee0cc9a3f4856d5fb4c78
#
_entry.id   bb8f5d189aaee0cc9a3f4856d5fb4c78
#
_cell.length_a   1.000
_cell.length_b   1.000
_cell.length_c   1.000
_cell.angle_alpha   90.00
_cell.angle_beta   90.00
_cell.angle_gamma   90.00
#
_symmetry.space_group_name_H-M   'P 1'
#
loop_
_entity.id
_entity.type
_entity.pdbx_description
1 polymer ?
#
loop_
_entity_poly.entity_id
_entity_poly.type
_entity_poly.pdbx_seq_one_letter_code
_entity_poly.pdbx_strand_id
1 'polypeptide(L)'
;MYIHGAFVNQIGNTITVHIVTNNDRTKEVEIGSDSAGLYFTDDPVEIESQVNDTFDHLLKYQASIKLLTSNFIPDFFCASARDAVVNIYKDDICIFAGYIEPQAYSQDYNETYDELDLSCIDVLSALQYSKYRNIGSAGILYNLVKADAGQRTFYD
;
A
#
# COMPACT_ATOMS: atom_id res chain seq x y z
N MET A 1 -11.18 6.24 -5.20
CA MET A 1 -10.55 7.58 -5.17
C MET A 1 -9.13 7.46 -5.66
N TYR A 2 -8.65 8.39 -6.47
CA TYR A 2 -7.27 8.50 -6.92
C TYR A 2 -6.59 9.64 -6.19
N ILE A 3 -5.56 9.33 -5.42
CA ILE A 3 -4.79 10.31 -4.65
C ILE A 3 -3.38 10.30 -5.20
N HIS A 4 -2.85 11.48 -5.49
CA HIS A 4 -1.49 11.59 -6.00
C HIS A 4 -0.81 12.84 -5.47
N GLY A 5 0.50 12.82 -5.46
CA GLY A 5 1.31 13.97 -5.10
C GLY A 5 2.79 13.73 -5.38
N ALA A 6 3.53 14.79 -5.49
CA ALA A 6 4.96 14.73 -5.72
C ALA A 6 5.71 15.69 -4.81
N PHE A 7 6.92 15.32 -4.43
CA PHE A 7 7.85 16.17 -3.69
C PHE A 7 9.28 15.93 -4.18
N VAL A 8 10.16 16.86 -3.88
CA VAL A 8 11.59 16.72 -4.20
C VAL A 8 12.34 16.36 -2.93
N ASN A 9 13.07 15.26 -2.96
CA ASN A 9 13.88 14.84 -1.82
C ASN A 9 15.16 15.70 -1.67
N GLN A 10 15.88 15.53 -0.56
CA GLN A 10 17.11 16.32 -0.25
C GLN A 10 18.22 16.17 -1.31
N ILE A 11 18.19 15.12 -2.12
CA ILE A 11 19.19 14.83 -3.16
C ILE A 11 18.79 15.45 -4.51
N GLY A 12 17.55 15.97 -4.61
CA GLY A 12 17.04 16.60 -5.83
C GLY A 12 16.25 15.66 -6.75
N ASN A 13 15.96 14.43 -6.34
CA ASN A 13 15.08 13.53 -7.11
C ASN A 13 13.62 13.84 -6.83
N THR A 14 12.78 13.70 -7.84
CA THR A 14 11.33 13.81 -7.70
C THR A 14 10.76 12.47 -7.26
N ILE A 15 10.06 12.47 -6.12
CA ILE A 15 9.32 11.31 -5.63
C ILE A 15 7.84 11.57 -5.88
N THR A 16 7.17 10.65 -6.57
CA THR A 16 5.74 10.73 -6.84
C THR A 16 5.03 9.56 -6.19
N VAL A 17 3.97 9.86 -5.46
CA VAL A 17 3.15 8.87 -4.75
C VAL A 17 1.78 8.81 -5.42
N HIS A 18 1.34 7.61 -5.77
CA HIS A 18 0.01 7.33 -6.29
C HIS A 18 -0.69 6.32 -5.39
N ILE A 19 -1.88 6.66 -4.91
CA ILE A 19 -2.73 5.79 -4.11
C ILE A 19 -4.09 5.68 -4.79
N VAL A 20 -4.51 4.46 -5.10
CA VAL A 20 -5.81 4.18 -5.73
C VAL A 20 -6.64 3.33 -4.80
N THR A 21 -7.71 3.89 -4.25
CA THR A 21 -8.66 3.16 -3.41
C THR A 21 -9.83 2.60 -4.23
N ASN A 22 -10.50 1.57 -3.71
CA ASN A 22 -11.65 0.96 -4.39
C ASN A 22 -12.90 1.84 -4.40
N ASN A 23 -12.97 2.84 -3.52
CA ASN A 23 -14.10 3.76 -3.47
C ASN A 23 -13.99 4.77 -4.60
N ASP A 24 -15.09 5.31 -5.02
CA ASP A 24 -15.28 6.31 -6.07
C ASP A 24 -14.03 6.73 -6.85
N ARG A 25 -13.65 5.91 -7.85
CA ARG A 25 -12.44 6.11 -8.66
C ARG A 25 -12.46 7.38 -9.52
N THR A 26 -13.60 8.05 -9.60
CA THR A 26 -13.75 9.32 -10.33
C THR A 26 -13.27 10.51 -9.53
N LYS A 27 -13.13 10.38 -8.21
CA LYS A 27 -12.64 11.44 -7.35
C LYS A 27 -11.12 11.44 -7.35
N GLU A 28 -10.56 12.55 -7.78
CA GLU A 28 -9.13 12.85 -7.77
C GLU A 28 -8.79 13.82 -6.64
N VAL A 29 -7.70 13.54 -5.93
CA VAL A 29 -7.21 14.34 -4.80
C VAL A 29 -5.71 14.50 -4.95
N GLU A 30 -5.25 15.75 -5.04
CA GLU A 30 -3.84 16.10 -5.11
C GLU A 30 -3.30 16.41 -3.71
N ILE A 31 -2.23 15.71 -3.30
CA ILE A 31 -1.53 15.96 -2.03
C ILE A 31 -0.76 17.28 -2.18
N GLY A 32 -0.93 18.19 -1.23
CA GLY A 32 -0.35 19.54 -1.29
C GLY A 32 -1.33 20.60 -1.79
N SER A 33 -2.53 20.19 -2.23
CA SER A 33 -3.58 21.15 -2.60
C SER A 33 -4.36 21.62 -1.37
N ASP A 34 -4.55 22.92 -1.23
CA ASP A 34 -5.32 23.51 -0.12
C ASP A 34 -6.76 23.00 -0.08
N SER A 35 -7.34 22.67 -1.24
CA SER A 35 -8.69 22.14 -1.33
C SER A 35 -8.82 20.71 -0.80
N ALA A 36 -7.74 19.96 -0.76
CA ALA A 36 -7.72 18.60 -0.28
C ALA A 36 -7.48 18.53 1.24
N GLY A 37 -6.76 19.50 1.80
CA GLY A 37 -6.34 19.52 3.20
C GLY A 37 -5.45 18.32 3.54
N LEU A 38 -4.66 17.87 2.58
CA LEU A 38 -3.78 16.72 2.66
C LEU A 38 -2.38 17.14 2.19
N TYR A 39 -1.38 16.97 3.04
CA TYR A 39 -0.02 17.44 2.78
C TYR A 39 1.00 16.36 3.14
N PHE A 40 2.16 16.42 2.51
CA PHE A 40 3.30 15.61 2.93
C PHE A 40 3.95 16.17 4.20
N THR A 41 4.48 15.29 5.06
CA THR A 41 5.36 15.66 6.17
C THR A 41 6.76 15.99 5.67
N ASP A 42 7.67 16.37 6.55
CA ASP A 42 9.07 16.70 6.20
C ASP A 42 9.83 15.47 5.68
N ASP A 43 9.51 14.26 6.16
CA ASP A 43 10.05 12.98 5.69
C ASP A 43 8.91 12.02 5.35
N PRO A 44 8.29 12.22 4.17
CA PRO A 44 6.98 11.65 3.91
C PRO A 44 7.02 10.19 3.45
N VAL A 45 8.14 9.67 2.96
CA VAL A 45 8.22 8.32 2.39
C VAL A 45 9.48 7.60 2.85
N GLU A 46 9.28 6.46 3.48
CA GLU A 46 10.32 5.54 3.88
C GLU A 46 10.07 4.17 3.21
N ILE A 47 11.10 3.58 2.60
CA ILE A 47 11.02 2.25 1.98
C ILE A 47 12.12 1.39 2.58
N GLU A 48 11.71 0.31 3.22
CA GLU A 48 12.60 -0.64 3.86
C GLU A 48 12.54 -2.01 3.17
N SER A 49 13.70 -2.68 3.13
CA SER A 49 13.78 -4.08 2.75
C SER A 49 13.71 -4.96 4.00
N GLN A 50 12.72 -5.81 4.06
CA GLN A 50 12.61 -6.81 5.13
C GLN A 50 13.43 -8.06 4.75
N VAL A 51 14.67 -8.11 5.19
CA VAL A 51 15.52 -9.30 5.11
C VAL A 51 15.60 -9.92 6.48
N ASN A 52 14.91 -11.05 6.69
CA ASN A 52 14.91 -11.74 7.98
C ASN A 52 16.10 -12.71 8.14
N ASP A 53 16.68 -13.19 7.04
CA ASP A 53 17.83 -14.11 7.03
C ASP A 53 18.71 -13.83 5.81
N THR A 54 20.02 -14.09 5.95
CA THR A 54 21.01 -14.01 4.87
C THR A 54 20.69 -14.97 3.71
N PHE A 55 19.86 -15.97 3.94
CA PHE A 55 19.41 -16.96 2.95
C PHE A 55 18.00 -16.73 2.41
N ASP A 56 17.35 -15.63 2.81
CA ASP A 56 16.06 -15.26 2.22
C ASP A 56 16.21 -14.97 0.72
N HIS A 57 15.63 -15.84 -0.09
CA HIS A 57 15.67 -15.71 -1.55
C HIS A 57 14.63 -14.74 -2.08
N LEU A 58 13.69 -14.29 -1.23
CA LEU A 58 12.64 -13.35 -1.56
C LEU A 58 12.83 -12.07 -0.77
N LEU A 59 13.15 -11.00 -1.47
CA LEU A 59 13.18 -9.67 -0.89
C LEU A 59 11.75 -9.15 -0.78
N LYS A 60 11.33 -8.87 0.44
CA LYS A 60 10.07 -8.18 0.74
C LYS A 60 10.37 -6.73 1.06
N TYR A 61 9.51 -5.85 0.59
CA TYR A 61 9.60 -4.42 0.85
C TYR A 61 8.39 -3.96 1.64
N GLN A 62 8.65 -3.04 2.55
CA GLN A 62 7.63 -2.29 3.26
C GLN A 62 7.86 -0.81 2.98
N ALA A 63 6.79 -0.05 2.87
CA ALA A 63 6.87 1.39 2.77
C ALA A 63 5.97 2.02 3.83
N SER A 64 6.39 3.17 4.38
CA SER A 64 5.58 4.05 5.20
C SER A 64 5.38 5.36 4.46
N ILE A 65 4.15 5.86 4.43
CA ILE A 65 3.80 7.16 3.84
C ILE A 65 3.18 8.01 4.93
N LYS A 66 3.86 9.10 5.28
CA LYS A 66 3.45 10.02 6.34
C LYS A 66 2.83 11.28 5.74
N LEU A 67 1.61 11.54 6.13
CA LEU A 67 0.81 12.66 5.62
C LEU A 67 0.26 13.48 6.79
N LEU A 68 0.00 14.74 6.54
CA LEU A 68 -0.78 15.61 7.40
C LEU A 68 -2.15 15.82 6.77
N THR A 69 -3.20 15.65 7.54
CA THR A 69 -4.56 15.84 7.06
C THR A 69 -5.40 16.68 8.04
N SER A 70 -6.24 17.57 7.50
CA SER A 70 -7.22 18.30 8.28
C SER A 70 -8.55 17.56 8.45
N ASN A 71 -8.70 16.42 7.75
CA ASN A 71 -9.94 15.66 7.70
C ASN A 71 -9.70 14.17 7.88
N PHE A 72 -10.66 13.48 8.48
CA PHE A 72 -10.67 12.03 8.47
C PHE A 72 -10.95 11.49 7.05
N ILE A 73 -10.08 10.62 6.55
CA ILE A 73 -10.21 10.02 5.22
C ILE A 73 -10.50 8.52 5.36
N PRO A 74 -11.78 8.13 5.39
CA PRO A 74 -12.17 6.73 5.59
C PRO A 74 -11.66 5.79 4.49
N ASP A 75 -11.31 6.32 3.32
CA ASP A 75 -10.85 5.56 2.17
C ASP A 75 -9.48 4.88 2.39
N PHE A 76 -8.70 5.35 3.36
CA PHE A 76 -7.46 4.72 3.77
C PHE A 76 -7.65 3.55 4.73
N PHE A 77 -8.84 3.42 5.32
CA PHE A 77 -9.15 2.28 6.16
C PHE A 77 -9.47 1.05 5.30
N CYS A 78 -8.46 0.26 5.02
CA CYS A 78 -8.56 -0.93 4.19
C CYS A 78 -9.00 -2.14 5.03
N ALA A 79 -10.07 -2.79 4.64
CA ALA A 79 -10.53 -4.04 5.23
C ALA A 79 -9.80 -5.26 4.61
N SER A 80 -9.30 -5.11 3.39
CA SER A 80 -8.59 -6.13 2.63
C SER A 80 -7.28 -5.58 2.07
N ALA A 81 -6.27 -6.44 1.95
CA ALA A 81 -4.97 -6.10 1.37
C ALA A 81 -5.02 -5.59 -0.09
N ARG A 82 -6.18 -5.59 -0.74
CA ARG A 82 -6.34 -5.14 -2.13
C ARG A 82 -7.26 -3.94 -2.27
N ASP A 83 -7.66 -3.34 -1.16
CA ASP A 83 -8.61 -2.22 -1.19
C ASP A 83 -7.96 -0.92 -1.63
N ALA A 84 -6.66 -0.76 -1.39
CA ALA A 84 -5.89 0.39 -1.85
C ALA A 84 -4.54 -0.02 -2.42
N VAL A 85 -4.30 0.35 -3.67
CA VAL A 85 -3.03 0.14 -4.38
C VAL A 85 -2.15 1.35 -4.19
N VAL A 86 -0.88 1.13 -3.90
CA VAL A 86 0.14 2.18 -3.73
C VAL A 86 1.27 1.96 -4.71
N ASN A 87 1.63 3.00 -5.45
CA ASN A 87 2.81 3.02 -6.29
C ASN A 87 3.65 4.26 -5.96
N ILE A 88 4.94 4.05 -5.78
CA ILE A 88 5.90 5.13 -5.52
C ILE A 88 6.93 5.14 -6.63
N TYR A 89 7.15 6.31 -7.19
CA TYR A 89 8.08 6.52 -8.30
C TYR A 89 9.19 7.47 -7.86
N LYS A 90 10.37 7.23 -8.38
CA LYS A 90 11.52 8.13 -8.30
C LYS A 90 11.94 8.48 -9.72
N ASP A 91 11.85 9.76 -10.08
CA ASP A 91 12.19 10.25 -11.44
C ASP A 91 11.54 9.37 -12.53
N ASP A 92 10.23 9.09 -12.39
CA ASP A 92 9.39 8.25 -13.25
C ASP A 92 9.68 6.73 -13.21
N ILE A 93 10.65 6.28 -12.41
CA ILE A 93 10.95 4.87 -12.21
C ILE A 93 10.17 4.36 -11.00
N CYS A 94 9.35 3.33 -11.17
CA CYS A 94 8.64 2.70 -10.06
C CYS A 94 9.64 2.01 -9.12
N ILE A 95 9.72 2.49 -7.87
CA ILE A 95 10.60 1.95 -6.83
C ILE A 95 9.85 1.12 -5.78
N PHE A 96 8.52 1.31 -5.69
CA PHE A 96 7.66 0.51 -4.82
C PHE A 96 6.29 0.35 -5.48
N ALA A 97 5.77 -0.88 -5.43
CA ALA A 97 4.39 -1.20 -5.82
C ALA A 97 3.81 -2.17 -4.80
N GLY A 98 2.65 -1.83 -4.24
CA GLY A 98 2.06 -2.62 -3.18
C GLY A 98 0.67 -2.15 -2.80
N TYR A 99 0.33 -2.37 -1.55
CA TYR A 99 -1.00 -2.12 -0.98
C TYR A 99 -0.87 -1.50 0.40
N ILE A 100 -1.86 -0.71 0.81
CA ILE A 100 -2.00 -0.29 2.21
C ILE A 100 -2.29 -1.55 3.04
N GLU A 101 -1.57 -1.72 4.13
CA GLU A 101 -1.75 -2.84 5.03
C GLU A 101 -3.13 -2.78 5.70
N PRO A 102 -3.90 -3.89 5.68
CA PRO A 102 -5.22 -3.93 6.30
C PRO A 102 -5.14 -3.64 7.80
N GLN A 103 -6.04 -2.78 8.27
CA GLN A 103 -6.19 -2.44 9.70
C GLN A 103 -4.97 -1.76 10.35
N ALA A 104 -3.97 -1.36 9.57
CA ALA A 104 -2.80 -0.63 10.06
C ALA A 104 -2.98 0.90 10.01
N TYR A 105 -4.21 1.37 9.85
CA TYR A 105 -4.52 2.79 9.83
C TYR A 105 -4.45 3.36 11.25
N SER A 106 -3.60 4.36 11.42
CA SER A 106 -3.52 5.18 12.63
C SER A 106 -3.59 6.64 12.26
N GLN A 107 -4.41 7.38 12.96
CA GLN A 107 -4.50 8.83 12.81
C GLN A 107 -4.54 9.44 14.21
N ASP A 108 -3.54 10.23 14.53
CA ASP A 108 -3.46 10.95 15.78
C ASP A 108 -4.27 12.26 15.67
N TYR A 109 -5.15 12.46 16.63
CA TYR A 109 -5.96 13.69 16.68
C TYR A 109 -5.11 14.86 17.15
N ASN A 110 -5.12 15.93 16.35
CA ASN A 110 -4.51 17.21 16.70
C ASN A 110 -5.47 18.36 16.39
N GLU A 111 -5.27 19.52 16.98
CA GLU A 111 -6.20 20.66 16.85
C GLU A 111 -6.26 21.25 15.43
N THR A 112 -5.21 21.07 14.62
CA THR A 112 -5.12 21.71 13.29
C THR A 112 -4.95 20.68 12.17
N TYR A 113 -3.97 19.79 12.31
CA TYR A 113 -3.72 18.70 11.38
C TYR A 113 -3.44 17.44 12.16
N ASP A 114 -4.00 16.35 11.69
CA ASP A 114 -3.71 15.02 12.19
C ASP A 114 -2.57 14.41 11.38
N GLU A 115 -1.64 13.75 12.05
CA GLU A 115 -0.62 12.96 11.39
C GLU A 115 -1.20 11.58 11.04
N LEU A 116 -1.03 11.20 9.79
CA LEU A 116 -1.49 9.96 9.22
C LEU A 116 -0.29 9.15 8.74
N ASP A 117 -0.06 7.99 9.32
CA ASP A 117 0.94 7.03 8.89
C ASP A 117 0.28 5.86 8.16
N LEU A 118 0.59 5.72 6.87
CA LEU A 118 0.11 4.63 6.03
C LEU A 118 1.19 3.56 5.89
N SER A 119 1.05 2.48 6.62
CA SER A 119 1.88 1.29 6.43
C SER A 119 1.49 0.58 5.13
N CYS A 120 2.47 0.33 4.28
CA CYS A 120 2.28 -0.28 2.97
C CYS A 120 3.15 -1.54 2.84
N ILE A 121 2.58 -2.58 2.27
CA ILE A 121 3.25 -3.84 1.99
C ILE A 121 3.37 -4.09 0.49
N ASP A 122 4.44 -4.71 0.07
CA ASP A 122 4.64 -5.09 -1.33
C ASP A 122 3.65 -6.18 -1.79
N VAL A 123 3.63 -6.43 -3.09
CA VAL A 123 2.74 -7.42 -3.70
C VAL A 123 3.01 -8.83 -3.16
N LEU A 124 4.27 -9.18 -2.86
CA LEU A 124 4.63 -10.49 -2.32
C LEU A 124 4.15 -10.64 -0.88
N SER A 125 4.35 -9.63 -0.05
CA SER A 125 3.87 -9.62 1.34
C SER A 125 2.35 -9.67 1.42
N ALA A 126 1.64 -9.10 0.43
CA ALA A 126 0.18 -9.17 0.36
C ALA A 126 -0.36 -10.59 0.15
N LEU A 127 0.46 -11.53 -0.31
CA LEU A 127 0.04 -12.93 -0.47
C LEU A 127 -0.31 -13.58 0.88
N GLN A 128 0.26 -13.12 1.99
CA GLN A 128 -0.08 -13.62 3.34
C GLN A 128 -1.57 -13.41 3.70
N TYR A 129 -2.21 -12.39 3.11
CA TYR A 129 -3.64 -12.12 3.29
C TYR A 129 -4.53 -12.84 2.26
N SER A 130 -3.93 -13.58 1.33
CA SER A 130 -4.65 -14.26 0.27
C SER A 130 -4.82 -15.73 0.60
N LYS A 131 -6.07 -16.22 0.50
CA LYS A 131 -6.34 -17.64 0.64
C LYS A 131 -6.22 -18.33 -0.70
N TYR A 132 -5.41 -19.37 -0.76
CA TYR A 132 -5.40 -20.25 -1.92
C TYR A 132 -6.75 -20.97 -2.04
N ARG A 133 -7.41 -20.81 -3.18
CA ARG A 133 -8.63 -21.53 -3.49
C ARG A 133 -8.37 -22.51 -4.62
N ASN A 134 -8.67 -23.76 -4.37
CA ASN A 134 -8.76 -24.76 -5.44
C ASN A 134 -10.01 -24.44 -6.29
N ILE A 135 -9.79 -24.01 -7.55
CA ILE A 135 -10.87 -23.56 -8.44
C ILE A 135 -11.64 -24.75 -9.05
N GLY A 136 -11.42 -25.97 -8.58
CA GLY A 136 -12.11 -27.14 -9.05
C GLY A 136 -11.57 -27.64 -10.41
N SER A 137 -12.34 -28.51 -11.06
CA SER A 137 -11.90 -29.27 -12.25
C SER A 137 -11.60 -28.47 -13.52
N ALA A 138 -11.86 -27.17 -13.53
CA ALA A 138 -11.64 -26.30 -14.69
C ALA A 138 -10.30 -25.54 -14.66
N GLY A 139 -9.50 -25.63 -13.59
CA GLY A 139 -8.25 -24.88 -13.45
C GLY A 139 -7.00 -25.76 -13.55
N ILE A 140 -5.97 -25.26 -14.22
CA ILE A 140 -4.68 -25.94 -14.36
C ILE A 140 -4.06 -26.25 -12.99
N LEU A 141 -4.24 -25.38 -12.01
CA LEU A 141 -3.75 -25.55 -10.64
C LEU A 141 -4.42 -26.70 -9.89
N TYR A 142 -5.62 -27.11 -10.30
CA TYR A 142 -6.31 -28.25 -9.73
C TYR A 142 -5.50 -29.54 -9.80
N ASN A 143 -4.81 -29.74 -10.92
CA ASN A 143 -4.02 -30.94 -11.14
C ASN A 143 -2.67 -30.92 -10.41
N LEU A 144 -2.19 -29.73 -10.06
CA LEU A 144 -0.92 -29.55 -9.34
C LEU A 144 -1.11 -29.66 -7.82
N VAL A 145 -2.21 -29.18 -7.33
CA VAL A 145 -2.55 -29.19 -5.89
C VAL A 145 -3.64 -30.20 -5.66
N LYS A 146 -3.34 -31.42 -5.95
CA LYS A 146 -4.27 -32.52 -5.84
C LYS A 146 -5.01 -32.45 -4.53
N ALA A 147 -6.28 -32.12 -4.62
CA ALA A 147 -7.21 -32.75 -3.79
C ALA A 147 -7.73 -32.17 -2.50
N ASP A 148 -7.21 -31.21 -1.95
CA ASP A 148 -7.93 -30.67 -0.81
C ASP A 148 -8.90 -29.61 -1.29
N ALA A 149 -10.16 -29.92 -1.29
CA ALA A 149 -11.26 -28.99 -1.55
C ALA A 149 -11.34 -27.88 -0.48
N GLY A 150 -10.23 -27.61 0.19
CA GLY A 150 -10.06 -26.62 1.24
C GLY A 150 -9.45 -25.32 0.75
N GLN A 151 -9.64 -24.30 1.53
CA GLN A 151 -8.88 -23.06 1.43
C GLN A 151 -7.55 -23.26 2.15
N ARG A 152 -6.45 -22.99 1.47
CA ARG A 152 -5.12 -22.97 2.09
C ARG A 152 -4.55 -21.57 2.01
N THR A 153 -3.80 -21.19 3.00
CA THR A 153 -2.93 -20.00 2.95
C THR A 153 -1.65 -20.35 2.21
N PHE A 154 -0.93 -19.37 1.69
CA PHE A 154 0.35 -19.60 1.02
C PHE A 154 1.47 -20.05 1.99
N TYR A 155 1.19 -20.06 3.29
CA TYR A 155 2.12 -20.40 4.36
C TYR A 155 1.73 -21.65 5.17
N ASP A 156 0.69 -22.40 4.74
CA ASP A 156 0.32 -23.68 5.36
C ASP A 156 1.13 -24.84 4.77
#